data_d808a144db40c43dfd6fa892a78982fe
#
_entry.id   d808a144db40c43dfd6fa892a78982fe
#
_cell.length_a   1.000
_cell.length_b   1.000
_cell.length_c   1.000
_cell.angle_alpha   90.00
_cell.angle_beta   90.00
_cell.angle_gamma   90.00
#
_symmetry.space_group_name_H-M   'P 1'
#
loop_
_entity.id
_entity.type
_entity.pdbx_description
1 polymer ?
#
loop_
_entity_poly.entity_id
_entity_poly.type
_entity_poly.pdbx_seq_one_letter_code
_entity_poly.pdbx_strand_id
1 'polypeptide(L)'
;MNLRLAPAAERAKSLVSALFPPKVRNILKAVWVVLVTVFVVRYMVRNWGSITDVFRSFSVAVLAGTVAVTIIGKVVISVHSQLITKVNGREFTFRESFWMYSASDLVKYVPGGLWNALARVRLYTNMGMSGAASTKAFALEKYWMVLGALATGALALTPDGLKALGVSDAVVTVSVTRVLLCAAWVVLIWAGGRLTGNAVVAGAVARSMVEQSVMAVFLGLGVWIPLQAVDANVSPLVAIGAFSLGRGLGYAAVFAPAGIGVREAVTLWAIGPTDTTTRAVIVALAVNRVMTFVADVTSFGLSFTVKPRPNGDT
;
A
#
# COMPACT_ATOMS: atom_id res chain seq x y z
N MET A 1 -5.96 -17.89 -28.29
CA MET A 1 -4.57 -18.34 -28.02
C MET A 1 -4.50 -18.75 -26.55
N ASN A 2 -4.87 -20.02 -26.27
CA ASN A 2 -4.91 -20.56 -24.90
C ASN A 2 -3.47 -20.91 -24.47
N LEU A 3 -2.88 -20.06 -23.68
CA LEU A 3 -1.56 -20.28 -23.08
C LEU A 3 -1.62 -21.48 -22.10
N ARG A 4 -0.94 -22.56 -22.46
CA ARG A 4 -0.71 -23.79 -21.67
C ARG A 4 0.19 -23.53 -20.45
N LEU A 5 -0.17 -22.60 -19.57
CA LEU A 5 0.53 -22.37 -18.31
C LEU A 5 -0.10 -23.11 -17.10
N ALA A 6 -1.27 -23.72 -17.33
CA ALA A 6 -1.97 -24.48 -16.29
C ALA A 6 -1.20 -25.68 -15.72
N PRO A 7 -0.47 -26.50 -16.53
CA PRO A 7 0.14 -27.73 -15.96
C PRO A 7 1.35 -27.47 -15.06
N ALA A 8 2.08 -26.39 -15.20
CA ALA A 8 3.24 -26.08 -14.36
C ALA A 8 2.82 -25.55 -12.97
N ALA A 9 1.80 -24.70 -12.92
CA ALA A 9 1.26 -24.19 -11.65
C ALA A 9 0.53 -25.28 -10.85
N GLU A 10 -0.15 -26.22 -11.51
CA GLU A 10 -0.77 -27.38 -10.87
C GLU A 10 0.26 -28.38 -10.35
N ARG A 11 1.32 -28.64 -11.10
CA ARG A 11 2.45 -29.47 -10.66
C ARG A 11 3.18 -28.84 -9.47
N ALA A 12 3.40 -27.54 -9.47
CA ALA A 12 3.97 -26.85 -8.32
C ALA A 12 3.07 -26.93 -7.08
N LYS A 13 1.73 -26.76 -7.26
CA LYS A 13 0.76 -26.93 -6.17
C LYS A 13 0.72 -28.36 -5.66
N SER A 14 0.76 -29.37 -6.53
CA SER A 14 0.76 -30.77 -6.14
C SER A 14 2.05 -31.18 -5.43
N LEU A 15 3.22 -30.70 -5.87
CA LEU A 15 4.50 -30.91 -5.20
C LEU A 15 4.52 -30.24 -3.81
N VAL A 16 4.06 -29.02 -3.68
CA VAL A 16 3.97 -28.32 -2.37
C VAL A 16 2.96 -28.99 -1.46
N SER A 17 1.84 -29.50 -1.98
CA SER A 17 0.85 -30.21 -1.18
C SER A 17 1.30 -31.62 -0.76
N ALA A 18 2.14 -32.27 -1.57
CA ALA A 18 2.73 -33.57 -1.25
C ALA A 18 3.87 -33.47 -0.21
N LEU A 19 4.69 -32.41 -0.29
CA LEU A 19 5.79 -32.16 0.65
C LEU A 19 5.31 -31.62 2.01
N PHE A 20 4.19 -30.89 2.03
CA PHE A 20 3.65 -30.28 3.25
C PHE A 20 2.15 -30.56 3.38
N PRO A 21 1.74 -31.63 4.08
CA PRO A 21 0.33 -31.90 4.39
C PRO A 21 -0.33 -30.65 5.00
N PRO A 22 -1.63 -30.41 4.74
CA PRO A 22 -2.34 -29.20 5.21
C PRO A 22 -2.19 -28.97 6.72
N LYS A 23 -2.12 -30.03 7.51
CA LYS A 23 -1.89 -29.95 8.97
C LYS A 23 -0.51 -29.38 9.29
N VAL A 24 0.56 -29.86 8.64
CA VAL A 24 1.93 -29.38 8.85
C VAL A 24 2.07 -27.92 8.42
N ARG A 25 1.48 -27.55 7.29
CA ARG A 25 1.46 -26.15 6.81
C ARG A 25 0.75 -25.21 7.78
N ASN A 26 -0.36 -25.63 8.37
CA ASN A 26 -1.09 -24.84 9.35
C ASN A 26 -0.33 -24.72 10.68
N ILE A 27 0.34 -25.80 11.11
CA ILE A 27 1.21 -25.78 12.30
C ILE A 27 2.40 -24.84 12.06
N LEU A 28 3.09 -24.93 10.92
CA LEU A 28 4.21 -24.05 10.59
C LEU A 28 3.78 -22.58 10.54
N LYS A 29 2.61 -22.29 9.98
CA LYS A 29 2.04 -20.93 10.00
C LYS A 29 1.74 -20.46 11.42
N ALA A 30 1.12 -21.30 12.25
CA ALA A 30 0.82 -20.96 13.64
C ALA A 30 2.10 -20.73 14.44
N VAL A 31 3.08 -21.62 14.32
CA VAL A 31 4.40 -21.49 14.96
C VAL A 31 5.09 -20.19 14.51
N TRP A 32 5.09 -19.91 13.22
CA TRP A 32 5.68 -18.66 12.69
C TRP A 32 4.98 -17.41 13.22
N VAL A 33 3.64 -17.39 13.26
CA VAL A 33 2.85 -16.30 13.85
C VAL A 33 3.22 -16.10 15.32
N VAL A 34 3.27 -17.19 16.08
CA VAL A 34 3.64 -17.13 17.52
C VAL A 34 5.06 -16.61 17.68
N LEU A 35 6.02 -17.12 16.92
CA LEU A 35 7.42 -16.68 16.99
C LEU A 35 7.57 -15.18 16.66
N VAL A 36 6.92 -14.71 15.58
CA VAL A 36 6.95 -13.30 15.20
C VAL A 36 6.27 -12.44 16.27
N THR A 37 5.12 -12.87 16.78
CA THR A 37 4.40 -12.13 17.84
C THR A 37 5.25 -12.05 19.10
N VAL A 38 5.82 -13.18 19.56
CA VAL A 38 6.69 -13.20 20.74
C VAL A 38 7.92 -12.33 20.53
N PHE A 39 8.55 -12.40 19.34
CA PHE A 39 9.70 -11.56 19.02
C PHE A 39 9.34 -10.07 19.07
N VAL A 40 8.23 -9.66 18.43
CA VAL A 40 7.78 -8.28 18.41
C VAL A 40 7.44 -7.78 19.82
N VAL A 41 6.66 -8.55 20.58
CA VAL A 41 6.30 -8.19 21.96
C VAL A 41 7.54 -8.09 22.83
N ARG A 42 8.45 -9.06 22.77
CA ARG A 42 9.70 -9.05 23.53
C ARG A 42 10.59 -7.87 23.14
N TYR A 43 10.68 -7.55 21.85
CA TYR A 43 11.41 -6.38 21.36
C TYR A 43 10.81 -5.07 21.89
N MET A 44 9.47 -4.93 21.81
CA MET A 44 8.77 -3.75 22.32
C MET A 44 8.96 -3.58 23.84
N VAL A 45 8.78 -4.66 24.60
CA VAL A 45 8.96 -4.63 26.06
C VAL A 45 10.41 -4.28 26.43
N ARG A 46 11.39 -4.89 25.74
CA ARG A 46 12.81 -4.63 26.01
C ARG A 46 13.24 -3.20 25.67
N ASN A 47 12.62 -2.59 24.67
CA ASN A 47 12.98 -1.25 24.19
C ASN A 47 11.91 -0.21 24.55
N TRP A 48 11.02 -0.51 25.50
CA TRP A 48 9.87 0.33 25.83
C TRP A 48 10.27 1.76 26.19
N GLY A 49 11.31 1.93 26.99
CA GLY A 49 11.87 3.24 27.34
C GLY A 49 12.27 4.05 26.11
N SER A 50 13.11 3.46 25.26
CA SER A 50 13.57 4.12 24.04
C SER A 50 12.41 4.44 23.07
N ILE A 51 11.42 3.56 22.98
CA ILE A 51 10.22 3.78 22.15
C ILE A 51 9.42 4.96 22.71
N THR A 52 9.16 4.99 24.01
CA THR A 52 8.40 6.08 24.64
C THR A 52 9.12 7.42 24.54
N ASP A 53 10.44 7.45 24.69
CA ASP A 53 11.24 8.66 24.57
C ASP A 53 11.17 9.23 23.14
N VAL A 54 11.25 8.37 22.13
CA VAL A 54 11.03 8.76 20.73
C VAL A 54 9.65 9.38 20.55
N PHE A 55 8.58 8.75 21.08
CA PHE A 55 7.21 9.30 20.92
C PHE A 55 7.00 10.60 21.70
N ARG A 56 7.65 10.76 22.87
CA ARG A 56 7.59 12.00 23.65
C ARG A 56 8.29 13.19 22.97
N SER A 57 9.22 12.93 22.04
CA SER A 57 9.86 14.01 21.26
C SER A 57 8.93 14.60 20.20
N PHE A 58 7.81 13.92 19.86
CA PHE A 58 6.84 14.42 18.90
C PHE A 58 5.65 15.08 19.61
N SER A 59 5.27 16.27 19.13
CA SER A 59 4.07 16.93 19.65
C SER A 59 2.80 16.14 19.27
N VAL A 60 1.76 16.25 20.10
CA VAL A 60 0.46 15.63 19.81
C VAL A 60 -0.10 16.09 18.47
N ALA A 61 0.16 17.35 18.07
CA ALA A 61 -0.27 17.88 16.79
C ALA A 61 0.37 17.15 15.61
N VAL A 62 1.66 16.81 15.69
CA VAL A 62 2.40 16.03 14.67
C VAL A 62 1.81 14.62 14.56
N LEU A 63 1.59 13.95 15.69
CA LEU A 63 1.04 12.60 15.70
C LEU A 63 -0.40 12.58 15.15
N ALA A 64 -1.25 13.49 15.62
CA ALA A 64 -2.63 13.63 15.17
C ALA A 64 -2.71 14.02 13.68
N GLY A 65 -1.86 14.95 13.23
CA GLY A 65 -1.76 15.34 11.83
C GLY A 65 -1.35 14.16 10.94
N THR A 66 -0.38 13.36 11.36
CA THR A 66 0.04 12.14 10.65
C THR A 66 -1.11 11.13 10.51
N VAL A 67 -1.87 10.92 11.59
CA VAL A 67 -3.05 10.04 11.57
C VAL A 67 -4.13 10.60 10.64
N ALA A 68 -4.44 11.90 10.75
CA ALA A 68 -5.48 12.54 9.95
C ALA A 68 -5.21 12.46 8.44
N VAL A 69 -4.01 12.83 7.99
CA VAL A 69 -3.67 12.75 6.55
C VAL A 69 -3.65 11.29 6.06
N THR A 70 -3.26 10.34 6.91
CA THR A 70 -3.29 8.91 6.57
C THR A 70 -4.74 8.42 6.42
N ILE A 71 -5.67 8.85 7.28
CA ILE A 71 -7.10 8.53 7.17
C ILE A 71 -7.68 9.12 5.89
N ILE A 72 -7.33 10.37 5.53
CA ILE A 72 -7.76 10.97 4.25
C ILE A 72 -7.27 10.13 3.08
N GLY A 73 -6.01 9.71 3.08
CA GLY A 73 -5.49 8.78 2.07
C GLY A 73 -6.29 7.47 1.97
N LYS A 74 -6.77 6.93 3.10
CA LYS A 74 -7.63 5.73 3.14
C LYS A 74 -9.03 5.98 2.60
N VAL A 75 -9.58 7.16 2.83
CA VAL A 75 -10.85 7.56 2.20
C VAL A 75 -10.69 7.54 0.68
N VAL A 76 -9.62 8.12 0.15
CA VAL A 76 -9.33 8.11 -1.30
C VAL A 76 -9.17 6.69 -1.85
N ILE A 77 -8.47 5.80 -1.12
CA ILE A 77 -8.35 4.39 -1.51
C ILE A 77 -9.74 3.71 -1.55
N SER A 78 -10.62 4.05 -0.63
CA SER A 78 -11.98 3.49 -0.59
C SER A 78 -12.82 3.95 -1.79
N VAL A 79 -12.65 5.20 -2.22
CA VAL A 79 -13.27 5.73 -3.45
C VAL A 79 -12.70 5.00 -4.68
N HIS A 80 -11.38 4.77 -4.72
CA HIS A 80 -10.76 3.98 -5.78
C HIS A 80 -11.30 2.55 -5.84
N SER A 81 -11.44 1.89 -4.67
CA SER A 81 -12.05 0.55 -4.59
C SER A 81 -13.48 0.53 -5.14
N GLN A 82 -14.27 1.57 -4.86
CA GLN A 82 -15.62 1.74 -5.42
C GLN A 82 -15.60 1.81 -6.96
N LEU A 83 -14.68 2.58 -7.54
CA LEU A 83 -14.52 2.66 -8.99
C LEU A 83 -14.19 1.30 -9.60
N ILE A 84 -13.24 0.58 -9.01
CA ILE A 84 -12.80 -0.73 -9.51
C ILE A 84 -13.92 -1.76 -9.44
N THR A 85 -14.70 -1.79 -8.38
CA THR A 85 -15.84 -2.73 -8.28
C THR A 85 -16.94 -2.38 -9.26
N LYS A 86 -17.22 -1.08 -9.49
CA LYS A 86 -18.18 -0.62 -10.51
C LYS A 86 -17.82 -1.12 -11.92
N VAL A 87 -16.55 -0.98 -12.32
CA VAL A 87 -16.05 -1.47 -13.62
C VAL A 87 -16.11 -2.99 -13.73
N ASN A 88 -16.12 -3.72 -12.60
CA ASN A 88 -16.24 -5.18 -12.56
C ASN A 88 -17.67 -5.67 -12.27
N GLY A 89 -18.68 -4.84 -12.51
CA GLY A 89 -20.08 -5.23 -12.55
C GLY A 89 -20.88 -5.05 -11.26
N ARG A 90 -20.29 -4.43 -10.21
CA ARG A 90 -21.03 -4.11 -8.99
C ARG A 90 -20.68 -2.71 -8.49
N GLU A 91 -21.65 -1.84 -8.47
CA GLU A 91 -21.49 -0.51 -7.87
C GLU A 91 -21.83 -0.59 -6.38
N PHE A 92 -20.84 -0.33 -5.54
CA PHE A 92 -21.01 -0.18 -4.11
C PHE A 92 -21.12 1.29 -3.74
N THR A 93 -21.87 1.58 -2.70
CA THR A 93 -21.88 2.92 -2.08
C THR A 93 -20.52 3.21 -1.45
N PHE A 94 -20.22 4.50 -1.22
CA PHE A 94 -19.00 4.88 -0.49
C PHE A 94 -18.93 4.22 0.90
N ARG A 95 -20.07 4.14 1.61
CA ARG A 95 -20.17 3.53 2.94
C ARG A 95 -19.78 2.04 2.92
N GLU A 96 -20.29 1.29 1.94
CA GLU A 96 -19.94 -0.12 1.74
C GLU A 96 -18.47 -0.30 1.40
N SER A 97 -17.95 0.51 0.47
CA SER A 97 -16.54 0.45 0.05
C SER A 97 -15.60 0.81 1.20
N PHE A 98 -15.89 1.87 1.97
CA PHE A 98 -15.09 2.26 3.12
C PHE A 98 -15.11 1.20 4.23
N TRP A 99 -16.27 0.61 4.51
CA TRP A 99 -16.37 -0.49 5.46
C TRP A 99 -15.59 -1.72 5.02
N MET A 100 -15.79 -2.20 3.80
CA MET A 100 -15.09 -3.37 3.26
C MET A 100 -13.57 -3.13 3.21
N TYR A 101 -13.17 -1.92 2.81
CA TYR A 101 -11.75 -1.56 2.77
C TYR A 101 -11.14 -1.57 4.17
N SER A 102 -11.70 -0.85 5.11
CA SER A 102 -11.18 -0.72 6.47
C SER A 102 -11.16 -2.07 7.21
N ALA A 103 -12.23 -2.87 7.07
CA ALA A 103 -12.32 -4.18 7.72
C ALA A 103 -11.27 -5.18 7.18
N SER A 104 -11.04 -5.20 5.88
CA SER A 104 -10.04 -6.10 5.29
C SER A 104 -8.60 -5.60 5.44
N ASP A 105 -8.39 -4.29 5.58
CA ASP A 105 -7.05 -3.72 5.65
C ASP A 105 -6.33 -4.07 6.95
N LEU A 106 -7.04 -4.19 8.08
CA LEU A 106 -6.44 -4.65 9.34
C LEU A 106 -5.86 -6.07 9.24
N VAL A 107 -6.41 -6.90 8.37
CA VAL A 107 -5.95 -8.29 8.21
C VAL A 107 -4.55 -8.38 7.58
N LYS A 108 -4.02 -7.28 7.01
CA LYS A 108 -2.64 -7.23 6.49
C LYS A 108 -1.57 -7.40 7.57
N TYR A 109 -1.92 -7.13 8.82
CA TYR A 109 -1.02 -7.32 9.97
C TYR A 109 -0.93 -8.78 10.42
N VAL A 110 -1.86 -9.63 9.97
CA VAL A 110 -1.79 -11.07 10.22
C VAL A 110 -0.72 -11.68 9.32
N PRO A 111 0.27 -12.37 9.90
CA PRO A 111 1.33 -12.98 9.11
C PRO A 111 0.81 -13.98 8.08
N GLY A 112 1.37 -13.94 6.84
CA GLY A 112 0.99 -14.87 5.77
C GLY A 112 0.57 -14.23 4.46
N GLY A 113 0.62 -12.90 4.33
CA GLY A 113 0.55 -12.12 3.06
C GLY A 113 -0.76 -12.17 2.27
N LEU A 114 -1.51 -13.27 2.33
CA LEU A 114 -2.71 -13.49 1.53
C LEU A 114 -4.02 -13.15 2.25
N TRP A 115 -3.97 -12.93 3.56
CA TRP A 115 -5.18 -12.76 4.36
C TRP A 115 -6.00 -11.52 3.98
N ASN A 116 -5.32 -10.43 3.64
CA ASN A 116 -5.99 -9.22 3.16
C ASN A 116 -6.75 -9.50 1.85
N ALA A 117 -6.15 -10.25 0.92
CA ALA A 117 -6.78 -10.64 -0.33
C ALA A 117 -8.01 -11.51 -0.09
N LEU A 118 -7.87 -12.55 0.73
CA LEU A 118 -8.97 -13.46 1.07
C LEU A 118 -10.12 -12.74 1.77
N ALA A 119 -9.81 -11.87 2.72
CA ALA A 119 -10.81 -11.08 3.44
C ALA A 119 -11.56 -10.14 2.48
N ARG A 120 -10.84 -9.42 1.61
CA ARG A 120 -11.45 -8.49 0.65
C ARG A 120 -12.33 -9.22 -0.36
N VAL A 121 -11.82 -10.29 -0.98
CA VAL A 121 -12.59 -11.10 -1.95
C VAL A 121 -13.84 -11.68 -1.29
N ARG A 122 -13.72 -12.17 -0.04
CA ARG A 122 -14.87 -12.69 0.71
C ARG A 122 -15.91 -11.61 1.02
N LEU A 123 -15.47 -10.39 1.38
CA LEU A 123 -16.39 -9.28 1.60
C LEU A 123 -17.14 -8.91 0.31
N TYR A 124 -16.45 -8.81 -0.82
CA TYR A 124 -17.08 -8.54 -2.10
C TYR A 124 -18.08 -9.64 -2.51
N THR A 125 -17.75 -10.91 -2.30
CA THR A 125 -18.67 -12.02 -2.60
C THR A 125 -19.89 -12.02 -1.68
N ASN A 126 -19.71 -11.77 -0.39
CA ASN A 126 -20.81 -11.64 0.56
C ASN A 126 -21.76 -10.46 0.24
N MET A 127 -21.24 -9.45 -0.46
CA MET A 127 -22.02 -8.29 -0.93
C MET A 127 -22.57 -8.48 -2.35
N GLY A 128 -22.55 -9.71 -2.89
CA GLY A 128 -23.24 -10.10 -4.14
C GLY A 128 -22.40 -10.02 -5.40
N MET A 129 -21.06 -9.87 -5.33
CA MET A 129 -20.21 -10.06 -6.50
C MET A 129 -19.89 -11.55 -6.71
N SER A 130 -19.73 -11.97 -7.97
CA SER A 130 -19.21 -13.32 -8.24
C SER A 130 -17.75 -13.45 -7.77
N GLY A 131 -17.34 -14.66 -7.42
CA GLY A 131 -15.96 -14.93 -6.95
C GLY A 131 -14.90 -14.49 -7.98
N ALA A 132 -15.15 -14.72 -9.27
CA ALA A 132 -14.26 -14.32 -10.35
C ALA A 132 -14.15 -12.78 -10.46
N ALA A 133 -15.27 -12.05 -10.42
CA ALA A 133 -15.31 -10.59 -10.46
C ALA A 133 -14.65 -9.99 -9.21
N SER A 134 -14.87 -10.57 -8.02
CA SER A 134 -14.26 -10.14 -6.76
C SER A 134 -12.73 -10.28 -6.79
N THR A 135 -12.23 -11.41 -7.29
CA THR A 135 -10.78 -11.65 -7.43
C THR A 135 -10.16 -10.71 -8.45
N LYS A 136 -10.82 -10.49 -9.60
CA LYS A 136 -10.37 -9.56 -10.63
C LYS A 136 -10.36 -8.12 -10.10
N ALA A 137 -11.39 -7.70 -9.39
CA ALA A 137 -11.46 -6.37 -8.79
C ALA A 137 -10.31 -6.14 -7.79
N PHE A 138 -10.07 -7.09 -6.89
CA PHE A 138 -8.94 -7.01 -5.96
C PHE A 138 -7.59 -6.93 -6.68
N ALA A 139 -7.37 -7.78 -7.69
CA ALA A 139 -6.12 -7.78 -8.47
C ALA A 139 -5.89 -6.44 -9.19
N LEU A 140 -6.93 -5.88 -9.82
CA LEU A 140 -6.89 -4.57 -10.48
C LEU A 140 -6.64 -3.45 -9.47
N GLU A 141 -7.28 -3.47 -8.30
CA GLU A 141 -7.03 -2.51 -7.23
C GLU A 141 -5.53 -2.49 -6.86
N LYS A 142 -4.93 -3.67 -6.63
CA LYS A 142 -3.50 -3.78 -6.31
C LYS A 142 -2.60 -3.37 -7.46
N TYR A 143 -2.95 -3.74 -8.68
CA TYR A 143 -2.22 -3.32 -9.88
C TYR A 143 -2.15 -1.79 -10.00
N TRP A 144 -3.28 -1.09 -9.87
CA TRP A 144 -3.31 0.37 -9.92
C TRP A 144 -2.59 1.01 -8.73
N MET A 145 -2.68 0.43 -7.54
CA MET A 145 -1.93 0.90 -6.38
C MET A 145 -0.41 0.83 -6.57
N VAL A 146 0.09 -0.25 -7.18
CA VAL A 146 1.52 -0.40 -7.47
C VAL A 146 1.96 0.56 -8.57
N LEU A 147 1.22 0.61 -9.69
CA LEU A 147 1.55 1.51 -10.78
C LEU A 147 1.53 2.98 -10.35
N GLY A 148 0.46 3.41 -9.66
CA GLY A 148 0.35 4.78 -9.18
C GLY A 148 1.44 5.13 -8.17
N ALA A 149 1.80 4.19 -7.30
CA ALA A 149 2.88 4.37 -6.35
C ALA A 149 4.25 4.49 -7.05
N LEU A 150 4.54 3.66 -8.04
CA LEU A 150 5.80 3.74 -8.80
C LEU A 150 5.88 5.02 -9.64
N ALA A 151 4.77 5.39 -10.30
CA ALA A 151 4.71 6.64 -11.07
C ALA A 151 4.92 7.88 -10.21
N THR A 152 4.24 7.96 -9.04
CA THR A 152 4.45 9.05 -8.09
C THR A 152 5.85 8.99 -7.47
N GLY A 153 6.36 7.77 -7.26
CA GLY A 153 7.71 7.52 -6.73
C GLY A 153 8.81 8.08 -7.60
N ALA A 154 8.61 8.07 -8.92
CA ALA A 154 9.57 8.67 -9.86
C ALA A 154 9.76 10.19 -9.66
N LEU A 155 8.79 10.88 -9.05
CA LEU A 155 8.93 12.29 -8.68
C LEU A 155 9.98 12.50 -7.57
N ALA A 156 10.25 11.48 -6.75
CA ALA A 156 11.28 11.53 -5.72
C ALA A 156 12.67 11.26 -6.22
N LEU A 157 12.82 10.73 -7.45
CA LEU A 157 14.13 10.52 -8.01
C LEU A 157 14.83 11.87 -8.13
N THR A 158 15.87 12.04 -7.34
CA THR A 158 16.75 13.21 -7.37
C THR A 158 18.01 12.86 -8.15
N PRO A 159 18.66 13.85 -8.80
CA PRO A 159 19.96 13.62 -9.45
C PRO A 159 20.98 13.03 -8.48
N ASP A 160 20.97 13.47 -7.21
CA ASP A 160 21.93 13.00 -6.20
C ASP A 160 21.68 11.54 -5.80
N GLY A 161 20.42 11.13 -5.66
CA GLY A 161 20.05 9.73 -5.43
C GLY A 161 20.48 8.80 -6.56
N LEU A 162 20.37 9.26 -7.80
CA LEU A 162 20.84 8.48 -8.97
C LEU A 162 22.36 8.45 -9.09
N LYS A 163 23.04 9.55 -8.77
CA LYS A 163 24.52 9.57 -8.71
C LYS A 163 25.04 8.57 -7.69
N ALA A 164 24.39 8.43 -6.55
CA ALA A 164 24.74 7.42 -5.55
C ALA A 164 24.62 5.97 -6.07
N LEU A 165 23.85 5.74 -7.15
CA LEU A 165 23.76 4.46 -7.87
C LEU A 165 24.75 4.35 -9.02
N GLY A 166 25.67 5.29 -9.20
CA GLY A 166 26.65 5.29 -10.27
C GLY A 166 26.14 5.80 -11.63
N VAL A 167 24.98 6.50 -11.65
CA VAL A 167 24.43 7.09 -12.90
C VAL A 167 25.12 8.42 -13.16
N SER A 168 25.97 8.48 -14.19
CA SER A 168 26.75 9.67 -14.55
C SER A 168 25.90 10.87 -14.96
N ASP A 169 24.90 10.65 -15.80
CA ASP A 169 24.01 11.69 -16.34
C ASP A 169 22.68 11.79 -15.58
N ALA A 170 22.76 11.85 -14.25
CA ALA A 170 21.60 11.76 -13.36
C ALA A 170 20.54 12.84 -13.63
N VAL A 171 20.92 14.07 -14.00
CA VAL A 171 19.97 15.17 -14.30
C VAL A 171 19.16 14.85 -15.55
N VAL A 172 19.82 14.39 -16.61
CA VAL A 172 19.13 14.00 -17.86
C VAL A 172 18.26 12.78 -17.59
N THR A 173 18.79 11.78 -16.90
CA THR A 173 18.06 10.55 -16.55
C THR A 173 16.79 10.84 -15.75
N VAL A 174 16.84 11.73 -14.75
CA VAL A 174 15.63 12.13 -13.97
C VAL A 174 14.62 12.79 -14.88
N SER A 175 15.05 13.74 -15.71
CA SER A 175 14.14 14.49 -16.60
C SER A 175 13.50 13.57 -17.63
N VAL A 176 14.28 12.72 -18.27
CA VAL A 176 13.80 11.74 -19.26
C VAL A 176 12.85 10.73 -18.59
N THR A 177 13.20 10.21 -17.42
CA THR A 177 12.33 9.27 -16.69
C THR A 177 10.98 9.90 -16.35
N ARG A 178 10.94 11.15 -15.89
CA ARG A 178 9.69 11.86 -15.60
C ARG A 178 8.85 12.05 -16.85
N VAL A 179 9.46 12.47 -17.98
CA VAL A 179 8.78 12.62 -19.26
C VAL A 179 8.23 11.29 -19.76
N LEU A 180 9.04 10.21 -19.72
CA LEU A 180 8.61 8.87 -20.13
C LEU A 180 7.47 8.34 -19.28
N LEU A 181 7.49 8.59 -17.98
CA LEU A 181 6.38 8.21 -17.10
C LEU A 181 5.10 8.98 -17.42
N CYS A 182 5.18 10.30 -17.62
CA CYS A 182 4.03 11.07 -18.05
C CYS A 182 3.50 10.58 -19.41
N ALA A 183 4.38 10.31 -20.36
CA ALA A 183 4.02 9.77 -21.67
C ALA A 183 3.39 8.37 -21.56
N ALA A 184 3.95 7.49 -20.72
CA ALA A 184 3.40 6.15 -20.47
C ALA A 184 1.99 6.23 -19.89
N TRP A 185 1.73 7.16 -19.01
CA TRP A 185 0.39 7.39 -18.47
C TRP A 185 -0.60 7.84 -19.57
N VAL A 186 -0.23 8.80 -20.41
CA VAL A 186 -1.07 9.25 -21.53
C VAL A 186 -1.35 8.07 -22.48
N VAL A 187 -0.31 7.27 -22.80
CA VAL A 187 -0.45 6.09 -23.64
C VAL A 187 -1.37 5.05 -23.02
N LEU A 188 -1.28 4.79 -21.71
CA LEU A 188 -2.15 3.85 -21.02
C LEU A 188 -3.63 4.30 -21.05
N ILE A 189 -3.90 5.59 -20.87
CA ILE A 189 -5.26 6.16 -20.99
C ILE A 189 -5.77 5.98 -22.42
N TRP A 190 -4.96 6.36 -23.40
CA TRP A 190 -5.32 6.26 -24.81
C TRP A 190 -5.53 4.81 -25.24
N ALA A 191 -4.62 3.90 -24.88
CA ALA A 191 -4.71 2.49 -25.21
C ALA A 191 -5.91 1.82 -24.53
N GLY A 192 -6.18 2.16 -23.26
CA GLY A 192 -7.38 1.66 -22.55
C GLY A 192 -8.67 2.05 -23.28
N GLY A 193 -8.77 3.29 -23.76
CA GLY A 193 -9.92 3.75 -24.55
C GLY A 193 -10.01 3.07 -25.92
N ARG A 194 -8.88 2.92 -26.62
CA ARG A 194 -8.84 2.31 -27.97
C ARG A 194 -9.07 0.81 -27.96
N LEU A 195 -8.39 0.07 -27.06
CA LEU A 195 -8.45 -1.39 -27.01
C LEU A 195 -9.81 -1.92 -26.52
N THR A 196 -10.51 -1.15 -25.71
CA THR A 196 -11.81 -1.54 -25.19
C THR A 196 -12.96 -0.97 -26.03
N GLY A 197 -12.70 0.00 -26.90
CA GLY A 197 -13.74 0.75 -27.62
C GLY A 197 -14.73 1.45 -26.69
N ASN A 198 -14.40 1.56 -25.40
CA ASN A 198 -15.32 1.99 -24.37
C ASN A 198 -14.81 3.24 -23.64
N ALA A 199 -15.45 4.36 -23.87
CA ALA A 199 -15.13 5.63 -23.21
C ALA A 199 -15.22 5.55 -21.67
N VAL A 200 -16.06 4.65 -21.13
CA VAL A 200 -16.19 4.41 -19.69
C VAL A 200 -14.90 3.82 -19.11
N VAL A 201 -14.24 2.93 -19.84
CA VAL A 201 -12.96 2.34 -19.40
C VAL A 201 -11.84 3.37 -19.45
N ALA A 202 -11.77 4.20 -20.50
CA ALA A 202 -10.79 5.28 -20.58
C ALA A 202 -10.97 6.30 -19.43
N GLY A 203 -12.22 6.69 -19.16
CA GLY A 203 -12.56 7.54 -18.02
C GLY A 203 -12.19 6.91 -16.66
N ALA A 204 -12.41 5.60 -16.49
CA ALA A 204 -12.03 4.88 -15.28
C ALA A 204 -10.52 4.82 -15.09
N VAL A 205 -9.74 4.64 -16.17
CA VAL A 205 -8.27 4.69 -16.13
C VAL A 205 -7.80 6.08 -15.70
N ALA A 206 -8.27 7.13 -16.34
CA ALA A 206 -7.90 8.51 -16.00
C ALA A 206 -8.24 8.85 -14.54
N ARG A 207 -9.44 8.47 -14.08
CA ARG A 207 -9.87 8.65 -12.70
C ARG A 207 -9.00 7.86 -11.72
N SER A 208 -8.66 6.61 -12.03
CA SER A 208 -7.76 5.79 -11.21
C SER A 208 -6.41 6.46 -11.00
N MET A 209 -5.88 7.12 -12.03
CA MET A 209 -4.62 7.84 -11.93
C MET A 209 -4.70 9.02 -10.97
N VAL A 210 -5.75 9.84 -11.10
CA VAL A 210 -5.97 10.98 -10.20
C VAL A 210 -6.11 10.49 -8.76
N GLU A 211 -6.95 9.48 -8.52
CA GLU A 211 -7.16 8.91 -7.19
C GLU A 211 -5.85 8.36 -6.59
N GLN A 212 -5.04 7.66 -7.38
CA GLN A 212 -3.75 7.15 -6.92
C GLN A 212 -2.75 8.26 -6.60
N SER A 213 -2.73 9.34 -7.40
CA SER A 213 -1.87 10.49 -7.16
C SER A 213 -2.29 11.25 -5.89
N VAL A 214 -3.58 11.50 -5.72
CA VAL A 214 -4.14 12.14 -4.51
C VAL A 214 -3.83 11.30 -3.27
N MET A 215 -4.05 9.99 -3.34
CA MET A 215 -3.70 9.06 -2.27
C MET A 215 -2.21 9.11 -1.92
N ALA A 216 -1.34 9.13 -2.94
CA ALA A 216 0.11 9.19 -2.75
C ALA A 216 0.53 10.48 -2.04
N VAL A 217 -0.09 11.62 -2.36
CA VAL A 217 0.14 12.88 -1.65
C VAL A 217 -0.20 12.75 -0.18
N PHE A 218 -1.40 12.30 0.18
CA PHE A 218 -1.81 12.21 1.58
C PHE A 218 -0.98 11.19 2.38
N LEU A 219 -0.71 10.03 1.81
CA LEU A 219 0.13 9.03 2.50
C LEU A 219 1.59 9.47 2.62
N GLY A 220 2.11 10.20 1.62
CA GLY A 220 3.44 10.79 1.66
C GLY A 220 3.56 11.94 2.65
N LEU A 221 2.53 12.78 2.78
CA LEU A 221 2.45 13.78 3.84
C LEU A 221 2.47 13.14 5.23
N GLY A 222 1.90 11.94 5.38
CA GLY A 222 2.01 11.15 6.61
C GLY A 222 3.45 10.78 6.99
N VAL A 223 4.38 10.75 6.03
CA VAL A 223 5.83 10.62 6.30
C VAL A 223 6.48 11.97 6.47
N TRP A 224 6.10 12.95 5.65
CA TRP A 224 6.71 14.28 5.68
C TRP A 224 6.50 15.00 7.03
N ILE A 225 5.30 14.90 7.61
CA ILE A 225 4.99 15.55 8.90
C ILE A 225 5.97 15.14 10.01
N PRO A 226 6.19 13.84 10.30
CA PRO A 226 7.18 13.46 11.31
C PRO A 226 8.63 13.77 10.88
N LEU A 227 8.97 13.81 9.60
CA LEU A 227 10.29 14.24 9.13
C LEU A 227 10.58 15.70 9.49
N GLN A 228 9.58 16.60 9.41
CA GLN A 228 9.73 17.99 9.83
C GLN A 228 9.94 18.11 11.34
N ALA A 229 9.32 17.26 12.13
CA ALA A 229 9.44 17.28 13.59
C ALA A 229 10.83 16.82 14.11
N VAL A 230 11.63 16.20 13.25
CA VAL A 230 13.01 15.77 13.55
C VAL A 230 14.06 16.56 12.76
N ASP A 231 13.69 17.72 12.21
CA ASP A 231 14.55 18.64 11.46
C ASP A 231 15.33 17.95 10.31
N ALA A 232 14.69 16.97 9.67
CA ALA A 232 15.34 16.19 8.61
C ALA A 232 15.51 16.95 7.29
N ASN A 233 15.00 18.19 7.18
CA ASN A 233 15.13 19.09 6.02
C ASN A 233 14.74 18.46 4.66
N VAL A 234 13.77 17.54 4.67
CA VAL A 234 13.27 16.86 3.47
C VAL A 234 12.11 17.64 2.89
N SER A 235 12.15 17.94 1.58
CA SER A 235 11.03 18.60 0.92
C SER A 235 9.78 17.69 0.86
N PRO A 236 8.55 18.27 0.86
CA PRO A 236 7.32 17.46 0.76
C PRO A 236 7.31 16.57 -0.48
N LEU A 237 7.79 17.09 -1.62
CA LEU A 237 7.80 16.33 -2.88
C LEU A 237 8.70 15.11 -2.82
N VAL A 238 9.88 15.24 -2.22
CA VAL A 238 10.82 14.13 -2.02
C VAL A 238 10.22 13.10 -1.05
N ALA A 239 9.62 13.53 0.05
CA ALA A 239 8.99 12.62 1.01
C ALA A 239 7.81 11.85 0.38
N ILE A 240 6.93 12.54 -0.37
CA ILE A 240 5.79 11.93 -1.08
C ILE A 240 6.28 10.90 -2.09
N GLY A 241 7.25 11.25 -2.91
CA GLY A 241 7.78 10.35 -3.92
C GLY A 241 8.54 9.17 -3.31
N ALA A 242 9.43 9.41 -2.33
CA ALA A 242 10.20 8.37 -1.66
C ALA A 242 9.30 7.34 -0.97
N PHE A 243 8.28 7.82 -0.24
CA PHE A 243 7.32 6.93 0.38
C PHE A 243 6.48 6.16 -0.64
N SER A 244 6.09 6.82 -1.74
CA SER A 244 5.35 6.17 -2.83
C SER A 244 6.17 5.07 -3.48
N LEU A 245 7.45 5.33 -3.77
CA LEU A 245 8.37 4.32 -4.31
C LEU A 245 8.52 3.13 -3.34
N GLY A 246 8.79 3.42 -2.06
CA GLY A 246 8.88 2.41 -1.02
C GLY A 246 7.60 1.58 -0.90
N ARG A 247 6.43 2.22 -1.00
CA ARG A 247 5.14 1.53 -0.97
C ARG A 247 4.92 0.65 -2.19
N GLY A 248 5.23 1.14 -3.39
CA GLY A 248 5.11 0.37 -4.63
C GLY A 248 5.97 -0.87 -4.62
N LEU A 249 7.25 -0.74 -4.29
CA LEU A 249 8.18 -1.87 -4.18
C LEU A 249 7.85 -2.78 -3.00
N GLY A 250 7.37 -2.24 -1.88
CA GLY A 250 6.89 -3.02 -0.74
C GLY A 250 5.67 -3.89 -1.07
N TYR A 251 4.76 -3.42 -1.93
CA TYR A 251 3.66 -4.26 -2.44
C TYR A 251 4.13 -5.31 -3.43
N ALA A 252 5.12 -5.01 -4.26
CA ALA A 252 5.72 -5.96 -5.19
C ALA A 252 6.52 -7.06 -4.46
N ALA A 253 7.05 -6.76 -3.28
CA ALA A 253 7.76 -7.70 -2.42
C ALA A 253 6.79 -8.64 -1.67
N VAL A 254 6.16 -9.58 -2.40
CA VAL A 254 5.14 -10.50 -1.87
C VAL A 254 5.64 -11.33 -0.67
N PHE A 255 6.96 -11.54 -0.54
CA PHE A 255 7.60 -12.23 0.58
C PHE A 255 7.62 -11.41 1.87
N ALA A 256 7.53 -10.08 1.79
CA ALA A 256 7.56 -9.17 2.94
C ALA A 256 6.12 -8.86 3.42
N PRO A 257 5.67 -9.38 4.58
CA PRO A 257 4.32 -9.12 5.07
C PRO A 257 4.10 -7.61 5.24
N ALA A 258 3.04 -7.08 4.62
CA ALA A 258 2.72 -5.64 4.59
C ALA A 258 3.89 -4.74 4.11
N GLY A 259 4.85 -5.29 3.34
CA GLY A 259 6.05 -4.58 2.88
C GLY A 259 7.03 -4.18 3.99
N ILE A 260 6.96 -4.83 5.17
CA ILE A 260 7.82 -4.50 6.31
C ILE A 260 9.29 -4.68 5.92
N GLY A 261 10.10 -3.68 6.23
CA GLY A 261 11.52 -3.61 5.92
C GLY A 261 11.80 -3.07 4.52
N VAL A 262 11.15 -3.60 3.48
CA VAL A 262 11.35 -3.16 2.09
C VAL A 262 10.88 -1.72 1.89
N ARG A 263 9.68 -1.39 2.36
CA ARG A 263 9.12 -0.04 2.22
C ARG A 263 9.99 0.98 2.94
N GLU A 264 10.37 0.71 4.17
CA GLU A 264 11.20 1.60 4.98
C GLU A 264 12.59 1.77 4.37
N ALA A 265 13.24 0.69 3.95
CA ALA A 265 14.58 0.72 3.34
C ALA A 265 14.58 1.51 2.02
N VAL A 266 13.60 1.27 1.15
CA VAL A 266 13.48 2.00 -0.12
C VAL A 266 13.16 3.47 0.13
N THR A 267 12.28 3.80 1.09
CA THR A 267 11.96 5.18 1.43
C THR A 267 13.19 5.91 1.98
N LEU A 268 13.93 5.28 2.88
CA LEU A 268 15.18 5.81 3.43
C LEU A 268 16.20 6.06 2.32
N TRP A 269 16.41 5.07 1.46
CA TRP A 269 17.31 5.19 0.31
C TRP A 269 16.91 6.35 -0.63
N ALA A 270 15.61 6.45 -0.98
CA ALA A 270 15.11 7.46 -1.89
C ALA A 270 15.16 8.89 -1.31
N ILE A 271 15.08 9.04 0.01
CA ILE A 271 15.31 10.32 0.69
C ILE A 271 16.79 10.71 0.59
N GLY A 272 17.71 9.74 0.60
CA GLY A 272 19.15 9.98 0.53
C GLY A 272 19.70 10.79 1.70
N PRO A 273 19.39 10.43 2.96
CA PRO A 273 19.85 11.21 4.09
C PRO A 273 21.38 11.12 4.26
N THR A 274 21.98 12.16 4.79
CA THR A 274 23.38 12.15 5.23
C THR A 274 23.56 11.29 6.48
N ASP A 275 24.79 10.91 6.82
CA ASP A 275 25.08 10.11 8.03
C ASP A 275 24.50 10.73 9.29
N THR A 276 24.49 12.06 9.38
CA THR A 276 23.95 12.81 10.53
C THR A 276 22.42 12.78 10.62
N THR A 277 21.73 12.74 9.49
CA THR A 277 20.26 12.77 9.41
C THR A 277 19.61 11.39 9.29
N THR A 278 20.40 10.35 9.01
CA THR A 278 19.89 8.98 8.83
C THR A 278 19.08 8.48 10.03
N ARG A 279 19.56 8.72 11.25
CA ARG A 279 18.83 8.31 12.47
C ARG A 279 17.49 9.03 12.60
N ALA A 280 17.45 10.32 12.32
CA ALA A 280 16.24 11.13 12.37
C ALA A 280 15.20 10.61 11.36
N VAL A 281 15.62 10.29 10.14
CA VAL A 281 14.74 9.72 9.11
C VAL A 281 14.20 8.35 9.53
N ILE A 282 15.03 7.46 10.09
CA ILE A 282 14.59 6.15 10.60
C ILE A 282 13.53 6.33 11.69
N VAL A 283 13.75 7.26 12.63
CA VAL A 283 12.79 7.56 13.70
C VAL A 283 11.47 8.06 13.13
N ALA A 284 11.50 9.00 12.18
CA ALA A 284 10.29 9.52 11.52
C ALA A 284 9.52 8.41 10.78
N LEU A 285 10.22 7.49 10.07
CA LEU A 285 9.60 6.35 9.41
C LEU A 285 8.97 5.36 10.41
N ALA A 286 9.61 5.13 11.55
CA ALA A 286 9.06 4.30 12.61
C ALA A 286 7.79 4.92 13.21
N VAL A 287 7.80 6.22 13.51
CA VAL A 287 6.61 6.96 13.96
C VAL A 287 5.49 6.90 12.92
N ASN A 288 5.80 7.17 11.65
CA ASN A 288 4.80 7.01 10.57
C ASN A 288 4.19 5.61 10.54
N ARG A 289 4.98 4.56 10.78
CA ARG A 289 4.48 3.18 10.80
C ARG A 289 3.47 2.97 11.91
N VAL A 290 3.77 3.42 13.13
CA VAL A 290 2.86 3.31 14.27
C VAL A 290 1.61 4.15 14.05
N MET A 291 1.75 5.39 13.56
CA MET A 291 0.61 6.26 13.27
C MET A 291 -0.26 5.71 12.12
N THR A 292 0.33 5.03 11.13
CA THR A 292 -0.42 4.30 10.11
C THR A 292 -1.26 3.18 10.73
N PHE A 293 -0.71 2.42 11.68
CA PHE A 293 -1.48 1.40 12.41
C PHE A 293 -2.63 2.03 13.21
N VAL A 294 -2.39 3.14 13.90
CA VAL A 294 -3.44 3.89 14.61
C VAL A 294 -4.52 4.36 13.64
N ALA A 295 -4.14 4.89 12.47
CA ALA A 295 -5.08 5.28 11.42
C ALA A 295 -5.89 4.10 10.88
N ASP A 296 -5.28 2.91 10.76
CA ASP A 296 -5.96 1.67 10.34
C ASP A 296 -7.02 1.26 11.36
N VAL A 297 -6.67 1.23 12.64
CA VAL A 297 -7.59 0.90 13.74
C VAL A 297 -8.71 1.94 13.83
N THR A 298 -8.37 3.22 13.74
CA THR A 298 -9.35 4.32 13.76
C THR A 298 -10.32 4.23 12.58
N SER A 299 -9.80 4.01 11.37
CA SER A 299 -10.64 3.84 10.17
C SER A 299 -11.54 2.62 10.28
N PHE A 300 -11.05 1.53 10.86
CA PHE A 300 -11.86 0.35 11.14
C PHE A 300 -12.96 0.66 12.15
N GLY A 301 -12.65 1.33 13.26
CA GLY A 301 -13.65 1.80 14.23
C GLY A 301 -14.72 2.70 13.60
N LEU A 302 -14.28 3.70 12.81
CA LEU A 302 -15.20 4.59 12.09
C LEU A 302 -16.05 3.82 11.05
N SER A 303 -15.53 2.73 10.48
CA SER A 303 -16.26 1.95 9.48
C SER A 303 -17.51 1.27 10.05
N PHE A 304 -17.59 1.02 11.36
CA PHE A 304 -18.80 0.47 11.99
C PHE A 304 -19.96 1.48 12.00
N THR A 305 -19.70 2.78 12.03
CA THR A 305 -20.76 3.81 11.96
C THR A 305 -21.43 3.86 10.60
N VAL A 306 -20.75 3.32 9.58
CA VAL A 306 -21.20 3.30 8.18
C VAL A 306 -21.47 1.88 7.66
N LYS A 307 -21.35 0.86 8.52
CA LYS A 307 -21.57 -0.53 8.12
C LYS A 307 -22.96 -0.71 7.50
N PRO A 308 -23.05 -1.34 6.32
CA PRO A 308 -24.34 -1.65 5.71
C PRO A 308 -25.15 -2.55 6.64
N ARG A 309 -26.43 -2.26 6.79
CA ARG A 309 -27.33 -3.19 7.47
C ARG A 309 -27.51 -4.42 6.57
N PRO A 310 -27.52 -5.64 7.10
CA PRO A 310 -27.90 -6.81 6.31
C PRO A 310 -29.26 -6.56 5.71
N ASN A 311 -29.41 -6.78 4.38
CA ASN A 311 -30.70 -6.72 3.71
C ASN A 311 -31.61 -7.80 4.30
N GLY A 312 -32.49 -7.42 5.17
CA GLY A 312 -33.40 -8.33 5.83
C GLY A 312 -34.19 -7.67 6.93
N ASP A 313 -34.85 -6.51 6.65
CA ASP A 313 -36.02 -6.01 7.38
C ASP A 313 -36.58 -4.80 6.62
N THR A 314 -37.27 -5.07 5.52
CA THR A 314 -38.34 -4.22 4.96
C THR A 314 -39.51 -5.09 4.58
#